data_e2fe5c836f179a3ff53d35b9a0b29868
#
_entry.id   e2fe5c836f179a3ff53d35b9a0b29868
#
_cell.length_a   1.000
_cell.length_b   1.000
_cell.length_c   1.000
_cell.angle_alpha   90.00
_cell.angle_beta   90.00
_cell.angle_gamma   90.00
#
_symmetry.space_group_name_H-M   'P 1'
#
loop_
_entity.id
_entity.type
_entity.pdbx_description
1 polymer ?
#
loop_
_entity_poly.entity_id
_entity_poly.type
_entity_poly.pdbx_seq_one_letter_code
_entity_poly.pdbx_strand_id
1 'polypeptide(L)' 'MAKGTCYHVSKRDDKAGSREWKVFIQGSTKVIKLFPTQKDALDFALDLCKTKNDGSYVMLHGLDGKVRKY' A
#
# COMPACT_ATOMS: atom_id res chain seq x y z
N MET A 1 -8.82 -21.05 6.90
CA MET A 1 -9.72 -20.09 6.25
C MET A 1 -8.91 -19.04 5.53
N ALA A 2 -9.22 -18.85 4.30
CA ALA A 2 -8.57 -17.77 3.54
C ALA A 2 -9.09 -16.43 4.05
N LYS A 3 -8.19 -15.59 4.39
CA LYS A 3 -8.54 -14.25 4.83
C LYS A 3 -7.90 -13.24 3.91
N GLY A 4 -8.59 -12.14 3.72
CA GLY A 4 -8.07 -11.09 2.90
C GLY A 4 -6.74 -10.57 3.41
N THR A 5 -5.92 -10.14 2.50
CA THR A 5 -4.64 -9.52 2.83
C THR A 5 -4.82 -8.01 2.94
N CYS A 6 -4.26 -7.42 3.97
CA CYS A 6 -4.30 -5.98 4.13
C CYS A 6 -3.04 -5.38 3.53
N TYR A 7 -3.20 -4.65 2.44
CA TYR A 7 -2.09 -3.94 1.81
C TYR A 7 -2.06 -2.51 2.31
N HIS A 8 -0.88 -2.04 2.63
CA HIS A 8 -0.69 -0.67 3.07
C HIS A 8 0.06 0.11 2.00
N VAL A 9 -0.45 1.29 1.69
CA VAL A 9 0.22 2.23 0.81
C VAL A 9 0.59 3.43 1.66
N SER A 10 1.87 3.68 1.79
CA SER A 10 2.35 4.74 2.65
C SER A 10 3.52 5.46 1.99
N LYS A 11 3.64 6.74 2.27
CA LYS A 11 4.79 7.48 1.79
C LYS A 11 6.03 7.02 2.54
N ARG A 12 7.09 6.78 1.79
CA ARG A 12 8.36 6.45 2.39
C ARG A 12 8.99 7.72 2.94
N ASP A 13 9.23 7.71 4.23
CA ASP A 13 9.87 8.83 4.88
C ASP A 13 11.37 8.61 4.86
N ASP A 14 12.03 9.27 3.93
CA ASP A 14 13.48 9.16 3.77
C ASP A 14 14.12 10.51 4.06
N LYS A 15 15.23 10.47 4.79
CA LYS A 15 15.96 11.68 5.12
C LYS A 15 16.46 12.41 3.89
N ALA A 16 16.61 11.69 2.80
CA ALA A 16 17.04 12.29 1.54
C ALA A 16 15.90 13.00 0.81
N GLY A 17 14.73 13.08 1.40
CA GLY A 17 13.60 13.73 0.79
C GLY A 17 12.96 12.92 -0.32
N SER A 18 13.07 11.61 -0.24
CA SER A 18 12.47 10.73 -1.23
C SER A 18 10.97 10.91 -1.26
N ARG A 19 10.40 10.92 -2.47
CA ARG A 19 8.96 11.03 -2.65
C ARG A 19 8.35 9.69 -3.04
N GLU A 20 9.03 8.62 -2.73
CA GLU A 20 8.56 7.30 -3.09
C GLU A 20 7.44 6.85 -2.16
N TRP A 21 6.54 6.08 -2.73
CA TRP A 21 5.45 5.45 -1.99
C TRP A 21 5.70 3.97 -1.94
N LYS A 22 5.48 3.38 -0.77
CA LYS A 22 5.73 1.95 -0.58
C LYS A 22 4.42 1.20 -0.45
N VAL A 23 4.41 -0.01 -1.00
CA VAL A 23 3.30 -0.94 -0.84
C VAL A 23 3.82 -2.12 -0.05
N PHE A 24 3.16 -2.44 1.03
CA PHE A 24 3.58 -3.56 1.87
C PHE A 24 2.36 -4.24 2.49
N ILE A 25 2.58 -5.45 3.00
CA ILE A 25 1.53 -6.25 3.60
C ILE A 25 1.59 -6.09 5.12
N GLN A 26 0.41 -5.96 5.72
CA GLN A 26 0.33 -5.84 7.18
C GLN A 26 1.00 -7.05 7.84
N GLY A 27 1.83 -6.77 8.82
CA GLY A 27 2.54 -7.82 9.52
C GLY A 27 3.84 -8.24 8.85
N SER A 28 4.13 -7.70 7.66
CA SER A 28 5.37 -7.98 6.96
C SER A 28 6.34 -6.82 7.12
N THR A 29 7.62 -7.14 7.25
CA THR A 29 8.64 -6.11 7.32
C THR A 29 9.18 -5.75 5.94
N LYS A 30 8.77 -6.50 4.92
CA LYS A 30 9.27 -6.28 3.57
C LYS A 30 8.31 -5.45 2.76
N VAL A 31 8.85 -4.52 1.98
CA VAL A 31 8.09 -3.71 1.04
C VAL A 31 7.96 -4.50 -0.25
N ILE A 32 6.73 -4.60 -0.77
CA ILE A 32 6.51 -5.32 -2.02
C ILE A 32 7.14 -4.57 -3.19
N LYS A 33 6.87 -3.26 -3.25
CA LYS A 33 7.37 -2.44 -4.34
C LYS A 33 7.31 -0.97 -3.95
N LEU A 34 8.15 -0.17 -4.60
CA LEU A 34 8.18 1.27 -4.42
C LEU A 34 7.68 1.94 -5.70
N PHE A 35 7.01 3.06 -5.54
CA PHE A 35 6.47 3.82 -6.67
C PHE A 35 6.78 5.30 -6.50
N PRO A 36 6.89 6.04 -7.59
CA PRO A 36 7.18 7.48 -7.52
C PRO A 36 5.99 8.32 -7.09
N THR A 37 4.76 7.79 -7.23
CA THR A 37 3.57 8.56 -6.89
C THR A 37 2.59 7.71 -6.08
N GLN A 38 1.73 8.39 -5.33
CA GLN A 38 0.69 7.73 -4.56
C GLN A 38 -0.27 6.99 -5.47
N LYS A 39 -0.62 7.59 -6.59
CA LYS A 39 -1.57 6.99 -7.51
C LYS A 39 -1.07 5.66 -8.04
N ASP A 40 0.20 5.62 -8.45
CA ASP A 40 0.78 4.39 -8.96
C ASP A 40 0.79 3.30 -7.90
N ALA A 41 1.17 3.65 -6.69
CA ALA A 41 1.20 2.68 -5.60
C ALA A 41 -0.20 2.15 -5.29
N LEU A 42 -1.18 3.05 -5.26
CA LEU A 42 -2.56 2.66 -4.98
C LEU A 42 -3.11 1.77 -6.08
N ASP A 43 -2.87 2.12 -7.34
CA ASP A 43 -3.32 1.31 -8.47
C ASP A 43 -2.73 -0.09 -8.41
N PHE A 44 -1.46 -0.20 -8.09
CA PHE A 44 -0.81 -1.49 -7.97
C PHE A 44 -1.45 -2.33 -6.86
N ALA A 45 -1.65 -1.73 -5.70
CA ALA A 45 -2.24 -2.43 -4.56
C ALA A 45 -3.67 -2.87 -4.87
N LEU A 46 -4.45 -2.01 -5.51
CA LEU A 46 -5.82 -2.35 -5.88
C LEU A 46 -5.84 -3.48 -6.91
N ASP A 47 -4.89 -3.47 -7.83
CA ASP A 47 -4.79 -4.54 -8.83
C ASP A 47 -4.49 -5.87 -8.17
N LEU A 48 -3.64 -5.89 -7.16
CA LEU A 48 -3.37 -7.10 -6.41
C LEU A 48 -4.64 -7.63 -5.74
N CYS A 49 -5.44 -6.74 -5.20
CA CYS A 49 -6.70 -7.13 -4.57
C CYS A 49 -7.66 -7.72 -5.57
N LYS A 50 -7.75 -7.13 -6.76
CA LYS A 50 -8.62 -7.64 -7.82
C LYS A 50 -8.18 -9.01 -8.30
N THR A 51 -6.87 -9.19 -8.45
CA THR A 51 -6.33 -10.45 -8.92
C THR A 51 -6.61 -11.58 -7.95
N LYS A 52 -6.41 -11.33 -6.67
CA LYS A 52 -6.61 -12.36 -5.66
C LYS A 52 -8.08 -12.59 -5.33
N ASN A 53 -8.84 -11.51 -5.29
CA ASN A 53 -10.28 -11.56 -5.04
C ASN A 53 -10.66 -12.46 -3.86
N ASP A 54 -9.90 -12.37 -2.79
CA ASP A 54 -10.10 -13.20 -1.60
C ASP A 54 -10.45 -12.37 -0.37
N GLY A 55 -11.00 -11.18 -0.59
CA GLY A 55 -11.36 -10.29 0.49
C GLY A 55 -10.25 -9.32 0.87
N SER A 56 -9.20 -9.27 0.09
CA SER A 56 -8.10 -8.34 0.34
C SER A 56 -8.55 -6.89 0.17
N TYR A 57 -7.90 -6.00 0.86
CA TYR A 57 -8.22 -4.59 0.78
C TYR A 57 -6.96 -3.75 0.97
N VAL A 58 -7.09 -2.47 0.68
CA VAL A 58 -5.96 -1.55 0.73
C VAL A 58 -6.23 -0.46 1.76
N MET A 59 -5.23 -0.18 2.59
CA MET A 59 -5.27 0.94 3.52
C MET A 59 -4.30 1.99 3.02
N LEU A 60 -4.84 3.12 2.58
CA LEU A 60 -4.03 4.22 2.09
C LEU A 60 -3.73 5.20 3.21
N HIS A 61 -2.46 5.39 3.48
CA HIS A 61 -2.00 6.35 4.49
C HIS A 61 -1.68 7.66 3.80
N GLY A 62 -2.53 8.65 4.00
CA GLY A 62 -2.35 9.95 3.37
C GLY A 62 -1.25 10.78 4.01
N LEU A 63 -0.87 11.84 3.32
CA LEU A 63 0.16 12.76 3.83
C LEU A 63 -0.29 13.50 5.06
N ASP A 64 -1.58 13.66 5.24
CA ASP A 64 -2.15 14.35 6.39
C ASP A 64 -2.38 13.43 7.58
N GLY A 65 -1.91 12.20 7.50
CA GLY A 65 -2.06 11.24 8.57
C GLY A 65 -3.39 10.49 8.57
N LYS A 66 -4.25 10.78 7.62
CA LYS A 66 -5.53 10.10 7.52
C LYS A 66 -5.39 8.78 6.79
N VAL A 67 -6.15 7.78 7.24
CA VAL A 67 -6.13 6.46 6.64
C VAL A 67 -7.45 6.21 5.95
N ARG A 68 -7.38 5.75 4.70
CA ARG A 68 -8.58 5.44 3.91
C ARG A 68 -8.54 3.98 3.49
N LYS A 69 -9.68 3.33 3.59
CA LYS A 69 -9.81 1.94 3.19
C LYS A 69 -10.44 1.87 1.80
N TYR A 70 -9.84 1.05 0.96
CA TYR A 70 -10.35 0.86 -0.41
C TYR A 70 -10.79 -0.57 -0.66
#